data_0c7b84105b98c7d3b2041a9ff9989f4e
#
_entry.id   0c7b84105b98c7d3b2041a9ff9989f4e
#
_cell.length_a   1.000
_cell.length_b   1.000
_cell.length_c   1.000
_cell.angle_alpha   90.00
_cell.angle_beta   90.00
_cell.angle_gamma   90.00
#
_symmetry.space_group_name_H-M   'P 1'
#
loop_
_entity.id
_entity.type
_entity.pdbx_description
1 polymer ?
#
loop_
_entity_poly.entity_id
_entity_poly.type
_entity_poly.pdbx_seq_one_letter_code
_entity_poly.pdbx_strand_id
1 'polypeptide(L)'
;MKILKYLHSCLVFELDGYKLLFDPGKFSFAEGLVQPEMFADIDAIIITHVHPDHLDVDILDRILALNNAPVYTNAQVGEVLTKAGLAHTVWSDGTYNLGPFKLQAITVKHELILDNPLPQMTGLIINDKVLHPVDSMEDALLKYKGIELLIMVTMAPFTNELRITEFADKLQPKQILPVHDGYAKDFFIEQRYAAYQKHFEKRGIKFNPVYKVGDSVTI
;
A
#
# COMPACT_ATOMS: atom_id res chain seq x y z
N MET A 1 -0.73 8.87 -14.12
CA MET A 1 -1.22 7.80 -13.24
C MET A 1 -1.87 8.44 -12.03
N LYS A 2 -3.09 8.05 -11.69
CA LYS A 2 -3.85 8.52 -10.54
C LYS A 2 -3.84 7.44 -9.46
N ILE A 3 -3.65 7.82 -8.20
CA ILE A 3 -3.64 6.89 -7.05
C ILE A 3 -4.68 7.40 -6.05
N LEU A 4 -5.71 6.59 -5.83
CA LEU A 4 -6.79 6.88 -4.88
C LEU A 4 -6.54 6.09 -3.59
N LYS A 5 -6.79 6.71 -2.44
CA LYS A 5 -6.68 6.05 -1.14
C LYS A 5 -8.07 5.78 -0.57
N TYR A 6 -8.32 4.53 -0.17
CA TYR A 6 -9.56 4.05 0.46
C TYR A 6 -9.31 3.66 1.92
N LEU A 7 -8.73 4.57 2.69
CA LEU A 7 -8.24 4.40 4.06
C LEU A 7 -7.10 3.38 4.19
N HIS A 8 -6.35 3.50 5.26
CA HIS A 8 -5.23 2.64 5.62
C HIS A 8 -4.28 2.40 4.43
N SER A 9 -4.12 1.14 4.03
CA SER A 9 -3.26 0.72 2.91
C SER A 9 -4.05 0.29 1.66
N CYS A 10 -5.38 0.46 1.68
CA CYS A 10 -6.23 0.14 0.53
C CYS A 10 -6.12 1.25 -0.53
N LEU A 11 -5.49 0.93 -1.65
CA LEU A 11 -5.20 1.88 -2.72
C LEU A 11 -5.75 1.39 -4.06
N VAL A 12 -6.21 2.32 -4.90
CA VAL A 12 -6.52 2.04 -6.30
C VAL A 12 -5.59 2.87 -7.18
N PHE A 13 -4.82 2.21 -8.02
CA PHE A 13 -4.01 2.82 -9.07
C PHE A 13 -4.79 2.81 -10.38
N GLU A 14 -4.92 3.96 -11.00
CA GLU A 14 -5.62 4.12 -12.27
C GLU A 14 -4.69 4.71 -13.34
N LEU A 15 -4.60 4.02 -14.47
CA LEU A 15 -3.83 4.47 -15.64
C LEU A 15 -4.51 3.95 -16.92
N ASP A 16 -4.78 4.84 -17.87
CA ASP A 16 -5.37 4.53 -19.16
C ASP A 16 -6.66 3.67 -19.07
N GLY A 17 -7.47 3.93 -18.02
CA GLY A 17 -8.71 3.22 -17.77
C GLY A 17 -8.56 1.86 -17.06
N TYR A 18 -7.33 1.38 -16.82
CA TYR A 18 -7.08 0.15 -16.07
C TYR A 18 -6.89 0.45 -14.58
N LYS A 19 -7.52 -0.35 -13.72
CA LYS A 19 -7.54 -0.15 -12.26
C LYS A 19 -6.93 -1.32 -11.50
N LEU A 20 -5.89 -1.06 -10.72
CA LEU A 20 -5.28 -2.01 -9.79
C LEU A 20 -5.69 -1.69 -8.36
N LEU A 21 -6.29 -2.65 -7.65
CA LEU A 21 -6.57 -2.56 -6.21
C LEU A 21 -5.43 -3.19 -5.42
N PHE A 22 -4.97 -2.50 -4.38
CA PHE A 22 -3.98 -2.99 -3.43
C PHE A 22 -4.59 -3.13 -2.04
N ASP A 23 -4.30 -4.24 -1.38
CA ASP A 23 -4.48 -4.48 0.05
C ASP A 23 -5.85 -4.03 0.62
N PRO A 24 -6.98 -4.61 0.18
CA PRO A 24 -8.30 -4.35 0.76
C PRO A 24 -8.44 -5.04 2.13
N GLY A 25 -7.64 -4.59 3.10
CA GLY A 25 -7.56 -5.17 4.43
C GLY A 25 -8.60 -4.61 5.40
N LYS A 26 -8.77 -5.29 6.53
CA LYS A 26 -9.81 -5.05 7.54
C LYS A 26 -9.92 -3.60 8.01
N PHE A 27 -8.80 -2.91 8.22
CA PHE A 27 -8.85 -1.55 8.78
C PHE A 27 -9.42 -0.51 7.83
N SER A 28 -9.39 -0.77 6.52
CA SER A 28 -10.03 0.09 5.53
C SER A 28 -11.56 0.03 5.58
N PHE A 29 -12.12 -1.11 6.02
CA PHE A 29 -13.56 -1.37 6.03
C PHE A 29 -14.20 -1.30 7.43
N ALA A 30 -13.40 -1.20 8.48
CA ALA A 30 -13.85 -1.34 9.87
C ALA A 30 -14.93 -0.32 10.29
N GLU A 31 -14.88 0.90 9.75
CA GLU A 31 -15.83 1.97 10.08
C GLU A 31 -17.01 2.06 9.09
N GLY A 32 -17.06 1.18 8.08
CA GLY A 32 -18.12 1.17 7.09
C GLY A 32 -18.11 2.33 6.09
N LEU A 33 -17.06 3.16 6.09
CA LEU A 33 -16.87 4.25 5.13
C LEU A 33 -16.44 3.73 3.74
N VAL A 34 -15.75 2.60 3.71
CA VAL A 34 -15.39 1.88 2.50
C VAL A 34 -16.23 0.63 2.40
N GLN A 35 -16.78 0.37 1.22
CA GLN A 35 -17.64 -0.79 0.95
C GLN A 35 -17.09 -1.58 -0.26
N PRO A 36 -17.22 -2.90 -0.29
CA PRO A 36 -16.77 -3.73 -1.41
C PRO A 36 -17.33 -3.29 -2.77
N GLU A 37 -18.55 -2.75 -2.79
CA GLU A 37 -19.25 -2.26 -3.98
C GLU A 37 -18.49 -1.11 -4.67
N MET A 38 -17.62 -0.39 -3.96
CA MET A 38 -16.76 0.66 -4.51
C MET A 38 -15.68 0.12 -5.45
N PHE A 39 -15.46 -1.20 -5.46
CA PHE A 39 -14.42 -1.88 -6.22
C PHE A 39 -14.98 -2.80 -7.32
N ALA A 40 -16.21 -2.55 -7.77
CA ALA A 40 -16.87 -3.38 -8.78
C ALA A 40 -16.20 -3.30 -10.17
N ASP A 41 -15.43 -2.25 -10.45
CA ASP A 41 -14.79 -1.99 -11.75
C ASP A 41 -13.24 -2.14 -11.69
N ILE A 42 -12.74 -2.98 -10.79
CA ILE A 42 -11.31 -3.29 -10.65
C ILE A 42 -10.90 -4.35 -11.68
N ASP A 43 -9.77 -4.13 -12.36
CA ASP A 43 -9.23 -5.04 -13.37
C ASP A 43 -8.27 -6.08 -12.80
N ALA A 44 -7.56 -5.78 -11.69
CA ALA A 44 -6.71 -6.73 -10.98
C ALA A 44 -6.51 -6.31 -9.52
N ILE A 45 -6.21 -7.30 -8.66
CA ILE A 45 -6.00 -7.10 -7.22
C ILE A 45 -4.62 -7.61 -6.85
N ILE A 46 -3.89 -6.87 -6.04
CA ILE A 46 -2.58 -7.24 -5.52
C ILE A 46 -2.65 -7.25 -3.99
N ILE A 47 -2.26 -8.38 -3.38
CA ILE A 47 -2.16 -8.52 -1.93
C ILE A 47 -0.69 -8.69 -1.57
N THR A 48 -0.18 -7.78 -0.73
CA THR A 48 1.25 -7.68 -0.43
C THR A 48 1.71 -8.64 0.66
N HIS A 49 0.89 -8.88 1.69
CA HIS A 49 1.20 -9.82 2.77
C HIS A 49 -0.05 -10.20 3.59
N VAL A 50 0.12 -11.13 4.56
CA VAL A 50 -1.00 -11.80 5.26
C VAL A 50 -1.58 -11.05 6.46
N HIS A 51 -1.05 -9.88 6.85
CA HIS A 51 -1.60 -9.17 7.99
C HIS A 51 -3.04 -8.73 7.74
N PRO A 52 -3.91 -8.74 8.76
CA PRO A 52 -5.35 -8.49 8.58
C PRO A 52 -5.69 -7.09 8.06
N ASP A 53 -4.82 -6.13 8.27
CA ASP A 53 -4.95 -4.76 7.78
C ASP A 53 -4.58 -4.60 6.29
N HIS A 54 -4.02 -5.66 5.67
CA HIS A 54 -3.71 -5.75 4.23
C HIS A 54 -4.53 -6.83 3.52
N LEU A 55 -4.90 -7.90 4.23
CA LEU A 55 -5.74 -8.98 3.71
C LEU A 55 -6.91 -9.26 4.66
N ASP A 56 -8.12 -9.02 4.20
CA ASP A 56 -9.34 -9.57 4.78
C ASP A 56 -9.98 -10.48 3.73
N VAL A 57 -10.01 -11.79 4.02
CA VAL A 57 -10.47 -12.81 3.06
C VAL A 57 -11.96 -12.64 2.74
N ASP A 58 -12.78 -12.31 3.73
CA ASP A 58 -14.24 -12.14 3.53
C ASP A 58 -14.53 -10.90 2.69
N ILE A 59 -13.78 -9.81 2.90
CA ILE A 59 -13.86 -8.59 2.09
C ILE A 59 -13.41 -8.89 0.66
N LEU A 60 -12.26 -9.57 0.51
CA LEU A 60 -11.73 -9.94 -0.81
C LEU A 60 -12.73 -10.79 -1.60
N ASP A 61 -13.34 -11.82 -0.97
CA ASP A 61 -14.35 -12.67 -1.61
C ASP A 61 -15.56 -11.84 -2.09
N ARG A 62 -16.04 -10.90 -1.26
CA ARG A 62 -17.13 -10.00 -1.65
C ARG A 62 -16.76 -9.11 -2.84
N ILE A 63 -15.53 -8.60 -2.90
CA ILE A 63 -15.05 -7.81 -4.06
C ILE A 63 -14.99 -8.68 -5.31
N LEU A 64 -14.44 -9.90 -5.20
CA LEU A 64 -14.34 -10.83 -6.31
C LEU A 64 -15.70 -11.27 -6.86
N ALA A 65 -16.71 -11.38 -6.00
CA ALA A 65 -18.09 -11.64 -6.42
C ALA A 65 -18.68 -10.54 -7.33
N LEU A 66 -18.12 -9.32 -7.31
CA LEU A 66 -18.58 -8.20 -8.12
C LEU A 66 -17.89 -8.09 -9.48
N ASN A 67 -16.62 -8.54 -9.60
CA ASN A 67 -15.82 -8.24 -10.79
C ASN A 67 -15.02 -9.43 -11.36
N ASN A 68 -14.81 -10.51 -10.61
CA ASN A 68 -13.93 -11.64 -10.98
C ASN A 68 -12.48 -11.22 -11.34
N ALA A 69 -11.97 -10.15 -10.77
CA ALA A 69 -10.63 -9.64 -11.05
C ALA A 69 -9.56 -10.69 -10.65
N PRO A 70 -8.50 -10.92 -11.45
CA PRO A 70 -7.41 -11.79 -11.05
C PRO A 70 -6.67 -11.23 -9.83
N VAL A 71 -6.32 -12.13 -8.89
CA VAL A 71 -5.57 -11.80 -7.68
C VAL A 71 -4.12 -12.25 -7.83
N TYR A 72 -3.19 -11.35 -7.53
CA TYR A 72 -1.75 -11.59 -7.55
C TYR A 72 -1.15 -11.39 -6.17
N THR A 73 -0.26 -12.28 -5.76
CA THR A 73 0.28 -12.24 -4.40
C THR A 73 1.56 -13.06 -4.26
N ASN A 74 2.11 -13.17 -3.03
CA ASN A 74 3.24 -14.06 -2.71
C ASN A 74 2.76 -15.45 -2.23
N ALA A 75 3.71 -16.36 -2.01
CA ALA A 75 3.38 -17.74 -1.66
C ALA A 75 2.61 -17.87 -0.33
N GLN A 76 2.98 -17.08 0.70
CA GLN A 76 2.32 -17.17 2.01
C GLN A 76 0.85 -16.71 1.95
N VAL A 77 0.57 -15.61 1.27
CA VAL A 77 -0.81 -15.17 1.03
C VAL A 77 -1.55 -16.19 0.17
N GLY A 78 -0.87 -16.75 -0.87
CA GLY A 78 -1.43 -17.79 -1.73
C GLY A 78 -1.90 -19.04 -0.94
N GLU A 79 -1.17 -19.44 0.10
CA GLU A 79 -1.62 -20.53 0.99
C GLU A 79 -2.93 -20.18 1.73
N VAL A 80 -3.09 -18.94 2.16
CA VAL A 80 -4.31 -18.44 2.83
C VAL A 80 -5.47 -18.46 1.83
N LEU A 81 -5.27 -17.92 0.63
CA LEU A 81 -6.30 -17.86 -0.41
C LEU A 81 -6.70 -19.26 -0.92
N THR A 82 -5.74 -20.18 -1.03
CA THR A 82 -6.03 -21.59 -1.38
C THR A 82 -6.96 -22.23 -0.34
N LYS A 83 -6.70 -22.03 0.95
CA LYS A 83 -7.57 -22.54 2.04
C LYS A 83 -8.97 -21.93 2.01
N ALA A 84 -9.09 -20.70 1.53
CA ALA A 84 -10.35 -20.00 1.34
C ALA A 84 -11.08 -20.37 0.02
N GLY A 85 -10.43 -21.14 -0.87
CA GLY A 85 -11.00 -21.48 -2.17
C GLY A 85 -10.95 -20.34 -3.20
N LEU A 86 -10.16 -19.29 -2.95
CA LEU A 86 -10.05 -18.13 -3.84
C LEU A 86 -8.92 -18.32 -4.87
N ALA A 87 -9.27 -18.15 -6.15
CA ALA A 87 -8.31 -18.22 -7.25
C ALA A 87 -7.28 -17.08 -7.16
N HIS A 88 -6.01 -17.40 -7.38
CA HIS A 88 -4.92 -16.42 -7.33
C HIS A 88 -3.72 -16.88 -8.16
N THR A 89 -2.79 -15.96 -8.39
CA THR A 89 -1.49 -16.19 -9.03
C THR A 89 -0.38 -15.78 -8.09
N VAL A 90 0.54 -16.70 -7.81
CA VAL A 90 1.71 -16.40 -6.97
C VAL A 90 2.82 -15.77 -7.80
N TRP A 91 3.31 -14.62 -7.34
CA TRP A 91 4.50 -13.95 -7.87
C TRP A 91 5.72 -14.19 -6.98
N SER A 92 6.86 -14.28 -7.61
CA SER A 92 8.19 -14.12 -6.99
C SER A 92 8.77 -12.76 -7.38
N ASP A 93 10.00 -12.49 -6.94
CA ASP A 93 10.75 -11.32 -7.43
C ASP A 93 10.85 -11.35 -8.95
N GLY A 94 10.48 -10.23 -9.58
CA GLY A 94 10.44 -10.15 -11.04
C GLY A 94 9.66 -8.96 -11.56
N THR A 95 9.57 -8.85 -12.89
CA THR A 95 8.80 -7.80 -13.55
C THR A 95 7.57 -8.41 -14.23
N TYR A 96 6.43 -7.82 -13.97
CA TYR A 96 5.11 -8.23 -14.49
C TYR A 96 4.42 -7.04 -15.15
N ASN A 97 3.60 -7.30 -16.15
CA ASN A 97 2.79 -6.28 -16.80
C ASN A 97 1.30 -6.61 -16.62
N LEU A 98 0.56 -5.65 -16.06
CA LEU A 98 -0.90 -5.72 -15.94
C LEU A 98 -1.51 -4.49 -16.61
N GLY A 99 -2.16 -4.69 -17.77
CA GLY A 99 -2.59 -3.56 -18.60
C GLY A 99 -1.43 -2.61 -18.89
N PRO A 100 -1.58 -1.30 -18.61
CA PRO A 100 -0.52 -0.29 -18.83
C PRO A 100 0.51 -0.22 -17.70
N PHE A 101 0.38 -1.06 -16.67
CA PHE A 101 1.28 -1.05 -15.50
C PHE A 101 2.45 -2.02 -15.69
N LYS A 102 3.66 -1.51 -15.54
CA LYS A 102 4.89 -2.28 -15.32
C LYS A 102 5.13 -2.38 -13.82
N LEU A 103 5.11 -3.57 -13.27
CA LEU A 103 5.22 -3.86 -11.84
C LEU A 103 6.47 -4.68 -11.58
N GLN A 104 7.44 -4.11 -10.86
CA GLN A 104 8.57 -4.87 -10.37
C GLN A 104 8.27 -5.32 -8.93
N ALA A 105 7.97 -6.59 -8.75
CA ALA A 105 7.81 -7.22 -7.45
C ALA A 105 9.19 -7.50 -6.83
N ILE A 106 9.34 -7.17 -5.56
CA ILE A 106 10.56 -7.41 -4.79
C ILE A 106 10.19 -7.93 -3.40
N THR A 107 10.93 -8.92 -2.92
CA THR A 107 10.83 -9.33 -1.52
C THR A 107 11.40 -8.24 -0.65
N VAL A 108 10.63 -7.79 0.34
CA VAL A 108 11.02 -6.80 1.33
C VAL A 108 10.78 -7.32 2.74
N LYS A 109 11.57 -6.85 3.68
CA LYS A 109 11.47 -7.28 5.07
C LYS A 109 10.50 -6.40 5.83
N HIS A 110 9.49 -7.01 6.45
CA HIS A 110 8.60 -6.31 7.37
C HIS A 110 9.36 -5.81 8.61
N GLU A 111 9.01 -4.64 9.13
CA GLU A 111 9.53 -4.14 10.40
C GLU A 111 9.10 -5.08 11.55
N LEU A 112 9.91 -5.14 12.61
CA LEU A 112 9.66 -6.04 13.74
C LEU A 112 8.41 -5.61 14.53
N ILE A 113 7.54 -6.57 14.84
CA ILE A 113 6.40 -6.39 15.74
C ILE A 113 6.58 -7.32 16.93
N LEU A 114 7.20 -6.83 17.98
CA LEU A 114 7.51 -7.64 19.18
C LEU A 114 8.21 -8.96 18.78
N ASP A 115 7.75 -10.08 19.33
CA ASP A 115 8.27 -11.43 19.04
C ASP A 115 7.48 -12.16 17.94
N ASN A 116 6.65 -11.47 17.17
CA ASN A 116 5.86 -12.09 16.12
C ASN A 116 6.74 -12.55 14.96
N PRO A 117 6.43 -13.70 14.34
CA PRO A 117 7.07 -14.10 13.09
C PRO A 117 6.84 -13.05 11.99
N LEU A 118 7.89 -12.71 11.26
CA LEU A 118 7.76 -11.80 10.12
C LEU A 118 7.02 -12.48 8.97
N PRO A 119 6.04 -11.81 8.33
CA PRO A 119 5.37 -12.34 7.16
C PRO A 119 6.30 -12.27 5.93
N GLN A 120 6.02 -13.12 4.94
CA GLN A 120 6.51 -12.87 3.59
C GLN A 120 5.79 -11.64 3.03
N MET A 121 6.56 -10.66 2.56
CA MET A 121 6.02 -9.40 2.09
C MET A 121 6.61 -8.99 0.74
N THR A 122 5.74 -8.53 -0.16
CA THR A 122 6.11 -8.08 -1.51
C THR A 122 5.96 -6.58 -1.62
N GLY A 123 7.09 -5.88 -1.74
CA GLY A 123 7.12 -4.48 -2.16
C GLY A 123 7.05 -4.35 -3.68
N LEU A 124 6.66 -3.19 -4.18
CA LEU A 124 6.53 -2.96 -5.61
C LEU A 124 7.17 -1.63 -6.05
N ILE A 125 7.81 -1.68 -7.23
CA ILE A 125 8.12 -0.49 -8.00
C ILE A 125 7.15 -0.45 -9.18
N ILE A 126 6.35 0.62 -9.28
CA ILE A 126 5.28 0.75 -10.26
C ILE A 126 5.68 1.80 -11.29
N ASN A 127 5.76 1.37 -12.58
CA ASN A 127 6.14 2.20 -13.74
C ASN A 127 7.46 2.97 -13.55
N ASP A 128 8.42 2.39 -12.79
CA ASP A 128 9.71 3.00 -12.43
C ASP A 128 9.58 4.38 -11.72
N LYS A 129 8.38 4.73 -11.24
CA LYS A 129 8.04 6.04 -10.64
C LYS A 129 7.58 5.97 -9.20
N VAL A 130 6.90 4.89 -8.80
CA VAL A 130 6.37 4.74 -7.45
C VAL A 130 7.09 3.62 -6.74
N LEU A 131 7.59 3.89 -5.54
CA LEU A 131 8.01 2.86 -4.59
C LEU A 131 6.88 2.64 -3.58
N HIS A 132 6.37 1.42 -3.54
CA HIS A 132 5.46 0.94 -2.51
C HIS A 132 6.18 -0.11 -1.66
N PRO A 133 6.87 0.30 -0.58
CA PRO A 133 7.65 -0.60 0.25
C PRO A 133 6.77 -1.41 1.22
N VAL A 134 5.46 -1.15 1.24
CA VAL A 134 4.51 -1.68 2.21
C VAL A 134 4.98 -1.29 3.63
N ASP A 135 5.18 -2.25 4.54
CA ASP A 135 5.58 -2.03 5.93
C ASP A 135 7.09 -2.19 6.16
N SER A 136 7.87 -1.92 5.11
CA SER A 136 9.32 -1.97 5.14
C SER A 136 9.96 -0.59 5.12
N MET A 137 10.98 -0.42 5.95
CA MET A 137 11.90 0.72 5.92
C MET A 137 13.35 0.25 5.89
N GLU A 138 13.60 -0.90 5.23
CA GLU A 138 14.95 -1.47 5.15
C GLU A 138 15.89 -0.66 4.25
N ASP A 139 17.18 -0.64 4.62
CA ASP A 139 18.18 0.14 3.88
C ASP A 139 18.40 -0.36 2.43
N ALA A 140 18.05 -1.61 2.12
CA ALA A 140 18.10 -2.15 0.76
C ALA A 140 17.22 -1.35 -0.24
N LEU A 141 16.19 -0.67 0.25
CA LEU A 141 15.30 0.19 -0.53
C LEU A 141 15.93 1.54 -0.90
N LEU A 142 17.01 1.95 -0.26
CA LEU A 142 17.69 3.22 -0.55
C LEU A 142 18.32 3.27 -1.95
N LYS A 143 18.45 2.13 -2.63
CA LYS A 143 18.81 2.08 -4.06
C LYS A 143 17.82 2.82 -4.97
N TYR A 144 16.58 3.05 -4.50
CA TYR A 144 15.56 3.82 -5.21
C TYR A 144 15.54 5.31 -4.83
N LYS A 145 16.65 5.82 -4.29
CA LYS A 145 16.80 7.23 -3.92
C LYS A 145 16.37 8.16 -5.07
N GLY A 146 15.57 9.19 -4.72
CA GLY A 146 15.06 10.16 -5.68
C GLY A 146 13.83 9.70 -6.47
N ILE A 147 13.20 8.59 -6.06
CA ILE A 147 11.95 8.10 -6.69
C ILE A 147 10.88 9.20 -6.75
N GLU A 148 10.03 9.18 -7.77
CA GLU A 148 9.01 10.22 -7.97
C GLU A 148 8.00 10.25 -6.81
N LEU A 149 7.50 9.09 -6.38
CA LEU A 149 6.57 8.96 -5.27
C LEU A 149 6.95 7.80 -4.37
N LEU A 150 6.99 8.06 -3.06
CA LEU A 150 7.03 7.05 -2.00
C LEU A 150 5.63 6.90 -1.40
N ILE A 151 5.09 5.69 -1.38
CA ILE A 151 3.95 5.33 -0.54
C ILE A 151 4.51 4.98 0.84
N MET A 152 4.17 5.76 1.86
CA MET A 152 4.87 5.71 3.14
C MET A 152 3.93 5.42 4.30
N VAL A 153 4.24 4.39 5.07
CA VAL A 153 3.64 4.16 6.39
C VAL A 153 3.85 5.40 7.25
N THR A 154 2.78 5.93 7.84
CA THR A 154 2.83 7.13 8.68
C THR A 154 2.51 6.88 10.15
N MET A 155 1.86 5.75 10.43
CA MET A 155 1.51 5.29 11.78
C MET A 155 1.52 3.77 11.81
N ALA A 156 2.24 3.18 12.76
CA ALA A 156 2.24 1.74 12.95
C ALA A 156 2.74 1.37 14.35
N PRO A 157 2.32 0.21 14.89
CA PRO A 157 2.78 -0.25 16.20
C PRO A 157 4.26 -0.65 16.22
N PHE A 158 4.86 -0.84 15.05
CA PHE A 158 6.25 -1.28 14.87
C PHE A 158 7.23 -0.14 14.59
N THR A 159 6.79 1.13 14.58
CA THR A 159 7.64 2.27 14.22
C THR A 159 7.24 3.55 14.93
N ASN A 160 8.01 4.61 14.71
CA ASN A 160 7.74 5.96 15.20
C ASN A 160 8.14 7.01 14.15
N GLU A 161 7.74 8.27 14.41
CA GLU A 161 7.95 9.35 13.45
C GLU A 161 9.42 9.60 13.11
N LEU A 162 10.33 9.39 14.05
CA LEU A 162 11.77 9.59 13.80
C LEU A 162 12.29 8.54 12.82
N ARG A 163 11.91 7.27 13.00
CA ARG A 163 12.32 6.19 12.08
C ARG A 163 11.73 6.38 10.69
N ILE A 164 10.44 6.78 10.61
CA ILE A 164 9.74 7.05 9.35
C ILE A 164 10.42 8.21 8.60
N THR A 165 10.67 9.32 9.28
CA THR A 165 11.30 10.49 8.66
C THR A 165 12.77 10.24 8.30
N GLU A 166 13.51 9.50 9.12
CA GLU A 166 14.89 9.10 8.80
C GLU A 166 14.97 8.29 7.49
N PHE A 167 14.09 7.32 7.32
CA PHE A 167 14.01 6.53 6.09
C PHE A 167 13.69 7.41 4.87
N ALA A 168 12.65 8.22 4.96
CA ALA A 168 12.25 9.11 3.87
C ALA A 168 13.32 10.19 3.56
N ASP A 169 13.98 10.72 4.60
CA ASP A 169 15.07 11.69 4.45
C ASP A 169 16.30 11.08 3.74
N LYS A 170 16.61 9.80 3.98
CA LYS A 170 17.68 9.07 3.27
C LYS A 170 17.30 8.76 1.83
N LEU A 171 16.05 8.31 1.61
CA LEU A 171 15.52 7.95 0.30
C LEU A 171 15.31 9.17 -0.61
N GLN A 172 15.00 10.34 -0.02
CA GLN A 172 14.76 11.59 -0.74
C GLN A 172 13.78 11.46 -1.92
N PRO A 173 12.57 10.92 -1.71
CA PRO A 173 11.58 10.87 -2.77
C PRO A 173 11.17 12.30 -3.16
N LYS A 174 10.68 12.51 -4.38
CA LYS A 174 10.15 13.83 -4.74
C LYS A 174 8.82 14.12 -4.06
N GLN A 175 8.00 13.09 -3.87
CA GLN A 175 6.69 13.17 -3.24
C GLN A 175 6.45 12.00 -2.30
N ILE A 176 5.57 12.18 -1.32
CA ILE A 176 5.11 11.15 -0.38
C ILE A 176 3.58 11.10 -0.40
N LEU A 177 3.04 9.87 -0.48
CA LEU A 177 1.64 9.56 -0.20
C LEU A 177 1.57 8.79 1.13
N PRO A 178 0.92 9.34 2.17
CA PRO A 178 0.79 8.69 3.46
C PRO A 178 -0.23 7.55 3.43
N VAL A 179 0.12 6.43 4.08
CA VAL A 179 -0.74 5.27 4.28
C VAL A 179 -0.62 4.75 5.72
N HIS A 180 -1.37 3.69 6.04
CA HIS A 180 -1.32 2.95 7.30
C HIS A 180 -1.88 3.73 8.50
N ASP A 181 -2.98 4.45 8.30
CA ASP A 181 -3.61 5.36 9.27
C ASP A 181 -5.06 5.01 9.64
N GLY A 182 -5.63 3.95 9.05
CA GLY A 182 -7.05 3.61 9.16
C GLY A 182 -7.57 3.21 10.55
N TYR A 183 -6.71 3.14 11.55
CA TYR A 183 -7.10 2.92 12.96
C TYR A 183 -6.96 4.18 13.82
N ALA A 184 -6.46 5.27 13.23
CA ALA A 184 -6.24 6.52 13.97
C ALA A 184 -7.45 7.45 13.82
N LYS A 185 -7.73 8.24 14.85
CA LYS A 185 -8.81 9.24 14.81
C LYS A 185 -8.40 10.44 13.94
N ASP A 186 -9.35 11.03 13.26
CA ASP A 186 -9.15 12.14 12.32
C ASP A 186 -8.29 13.27 12.90
N PHE A 187 -8.58 13.74 14.11
CA PHE A 187 -7.81 14.81 14.75
C PHE A 187 -6.33 14.45 14.91
N PHE A 188 -6.03 13.17 15.13
CA PHE A 188 -4.66 12.69 15.28
C PHE A 188 -3.96 12.59 13.92
N ILE A 189 -4.67 12.11 12.89
CA ILE A 189 -4.18 12.08 11.50
C ILE A 189 -3.83 13.49 11.04
N GLU A 190 -4.73 14.46 11.24
CA GLU A 190 -4.51 15.87 10.89
C GLU A 190 -3.25 16.43 11.55
N GLN A 191 -3.11 16.19 12.86
CA GLN A 191 -1.92 16.64 13.60
C GLN A 191 -0.63 16.01 13.08
N ARG A 192 -0.65 14.69 12.80
CA ARG A 192 0.52 13.96 12.28
C ARG A 192 0.89 14.42 10.88
N TYR A 193 -0.09 14.55 10.01
CA TYR A 193 0.15 15.00 8.64
C TYR A 193 0.69 16.41 8.58
N ALA A 194 0.18 17.33 9.42
CA ALA A 194 0.73 18.67 9.53
C ALA A 194 2.20 18.67 10.00
N ALA A 195 2.56 17.77 10.93
CA ALA A 195 3.94 17.62 11.39
C ALA A 195 4.86 17.07 10.28
N TYR A 196 4.44 16.03 9.56
CA TYR A 196 5.17 15.47 8.42
C TYR A 196 5.31 16.48 7.28
N GLN A 197 4.24 17.18 6.93
CA GLN A 197 4.28 18.22 5.91
C GLN A 197 5.34 19.27 6.22
N LYS A 198 5.33 19.82 7.44
CA LYS A 198 6.33 20.81 7.89
C LYS A 198 7.76 20.26 7.88
N HIS A 199 7.93 18.96 8.19
CA HIS A 199 9.24 18.31 8.17
C HIS A 199 9.77 18.17 6.75
N PHE A 200 8.94 17.65 5.82
CA PHE A 200 9.33 17.32 4.47
C PHE A 200 9.46 18.55 3.55
N GLU A 201 8.62 19.58 3.75
CA GLU A 201 8.75 20.85 3.04
C GLU A 201 10.14 21.49 3.18
N LYS A 202 10.75 21.41 4.37
CA LYS A 202 12.11 21.91 4.62
C LYS A 202 13.19 21.14 3.83
N ARG A 203 12.85 19.98 3.29
CA ARG A 203 13.74 19.07 2.53
C ARG A 203 13.44 19.05 1.05
N GLY A 204 12.49 19.87 0.60
CA GLY A 204 12.04 19.91 -0.79
C GLY A 204 11.23 18.68 -1.21
N ILE A 205 10.70 17.92 -0.25
CA ILE A 205 9.87 16.74 -0.49
C ILE A 205 8.40 17.14 -0.34
N LYS A 206 7.60 16.94 -1.38
CA LYS A 206 6.17 17.23 -1.33
C LYS A 206 5.43 16.14 -0.54
N PHE A 207 4.81 16.48 0.55
CA PHE A 207 3.89 15.59 1.28
C PHE A 207 2.48 15.83 0.77
N ASN A 208 1.76 14.75 0.37
CA ASN A 208 0.41 14.82 -0.18
C ASN A 208 -0.59 14.30 0.87
N PRO A 209 -1.12 15.13 1.77
CA PRO A 209 -2.08 14.68 2.76
C PRO A 209 -3.39 14.28 2.06
N VAL A 210 -3.88 13.09 2.36
CA VAL A 210 -5.16 12.55 1.87
C VAL A 210 -5.98 12.13 3.08
N TYR A 211 -7.13 12.75 3.26
CA TYR A 211 -7.94 12.63 4.48
C TYR A 211 -9.25 11.86 4.26
N LYS A 212 -9.78 11.88 3.05
CA LYS A 212 -11.09 11.32 2.75
C LYS A 212 -10.97 10.09 1.86
N VAL A 213 -11.92 9.19 2.01
CA VAL A 213 -12.08 8.03 1.13
C VAL A 213 -12.16 8.50 -0.33
N GLY A 214 -11.29 7.96 -1.18
CA GLY A 214 -11.22 8.32 -2.59
C GLY A 214 -10.42 9.59 -2.91
N ASP A 215 -9.86 10.29 -1.93
CA ASP A 215 -8.87 11.34 -2.20
C ASP A 215 -7.70 10.76 -2.98
N SER A 216 -7.11 11.56 -3.86
CA SER A 216 -6.14 11.05 -4.83
C SER A 216 -4.93 11.95 -5.03
N VAL A 217 -3.85 11.32 -5.45
CA VAL A 217 -2.63 11.96 -5.94
C VAL A 217 -2.43 11.58 -7.41
N THR A 218 -1.98 12.52 -8.22
CA THR A 218 -1.63 12.30 -9.63
C THR A 218 -0.13 12.54 -9.83
N ILE A 219 0.52 11.63 -10.55
CA ILE A 219 1.94 11.70 -10.96
C ILE A 219 2.11 11.42 -12.44
#